data_8709cf09bf5a8d020e137faf70f353d0
#
_entry.id   8709cf09bf5a8d020e137faf70f353d0
#
_cell.length_a   1.000
_cell.length_b   1.000
_cell.length_c   1.000
_cell.angle_alpha   90.00
_cell.angle_beta   90.00
_cell.angle_gamma   90.00
#
_symmetry.space_group_name_H-M   'P 1'
#
loop_
_entity.id
_entity.type
_entity.pdbx_description
1 polymer ?
#
loop_
_entity_poly.entity_id
_entity_poly.type
_entity_poly.pdbx_seq_one_letter_code
_entity_poly.pdbx_strand_id
1 'polypeptide(L)'
;NCIALFCTENLAGMKTTETAAQQSALAGVWDADLTAYANNAQYKNSKMYCELKADGTGVTYFDQNGTGNYAENAFTFLAYDNDGNEATNSGVYISTGSDEITTAGKYTIAKKGDSTILTFDTLDGQSISYIKRDTKVAVVSEKTTLYVKGKTNVLANVVSGSGITTYTSSNAKVAKVDATGKVTALKKGTAVITATNNGVSGQVKITVKNPTLNKKTVTLKKGRTAKLTVKGSIGKVTYKSSNTKIATVSSKGVIKAKKAGKVTVTVKANGVI
;
A
#
# COMPACT_ATOMS: atom_id res chain seq x y z
N ASN A 1 -28.77 20.17 25.22
CA ASN A 1 -29.37 19.05 25.96
C ASN A 1 -29.90 17.89 25.09
N CYS A 2 -30.25 18.09 23.82
CA CYS A 2 -30.67 16.99 22.93
C CYS A 2 -29.53 16.12 22.43
N ILE A 3 -28.35 16.66 22.30
CA ILE A 3 -27.18 15.89 21.78
C ILE A 3 -26.68 14.87 22.82
N ALA A 4 -26.71 15.23 24.10
CA ALA A 4 -26.28 14.31 25.17
C ALA A 4 -27.22 13.10 25.34
N LEU A 5 -28.53 13.26 25.07
CA LEU A 5 -29.50 12.16 25.16
C LEU A 5 -29.42 11.17 23.98
N PHE A 6 -29.02 11.65 22.79
CA PHE A 6 -28.88 10.78 21.62
C PHE A 6 -27.61 9.91 21.69
N CYS A 7 -26.60 10.34 22.42
CA CYS A 7 -25.29 9.73 22.39
C CYS A 7 -25.10 8.53 23.32
N THR A 8 -25.92 8.38 24.37
CA THR A 8 -25.73 7.31 25.37
C THR A 8 -26.37 5.98 24.98
N GLU A 9 -27.33 5.95 24.06
CA GLU A 9 -28.06 4.71 23.77
C GLU A 9 -27.83 4.12 22.37
N ASN A 10 -27.14 4.80 21.42
CA ASN A 10 -27.12 4.32 20.01
C ASN A 10 -25.90 4.65 19.16
N LEU A 11 -24.71 4.83 19.72
CA LEU A 11 -23.49 4.96 18.91
C LEU A 11 -23.27 3.75 17.97
N ALA A 12 -23.68 2.56 18.39
CA ALA A 12 -23.61 1.35 17.56
C ALA A 12 -24.66 1.33 16.42
N GLY A 13 -25.81 2.01 16.60
CA GLY A 13 -26.87 2.08 15.61
C GLY A 13 -26.72 3.23 14.60
N MET A 14 -25.86 4.21 14.87
CA MET A 14 -25.61 5.37 14.02
C MET A 14 -24.59 5.12 12.90
N LYS A 15 -24.01 3.95 12.79
CA LYS A 15 -23.16 3.57 11.64
C LYS A 15 -24.01 3.31 10.39
N THR A 16 -24.51 4.38 9.79
CA THR A 16 -25.18 4.36 8.49
C THR A 16 -24.15 4.48 7.36
N THR A 17 -24.57 4.24 6.13
CA THR A 17 -23.74 4.45 4.93
C THR A 17 -23.24 5.90 4.83
N GLU A 18 -24.04 6.88 5.30
CA GLU A 18 -23.69 8.30 5.35
C GLU A 18 -22.54 8.59 6.33
N THR A 19 -22.58 8.02 7.53
CA THR A 19 -21.47 8.13 8.50
C THR A 19 -20.16 7.58 7.95
N ALA A 20 -20.20 6.50 7.20
CA ALA A 20 -19.00 5.91 6.58
C ALA A 20 -18.41 6.84 5.50
N ALA A 21 -19.24 7.53 4.72
CA ALA A 21 -18.81 8.51 3.73
C ALA A 21 -18.15 9.72 4.40
N GLN A 22 -18.75 10.27 5.44
CA GLN A 22 -18.22 11.41 6.21
C GLN A 22 -16.90 11.04 6.93
N GLN A 23 -16.84 9.88 7.57
CA GLN A 23 -15.61 9.40 8.18
C GLN A 23 -14.48 9.19 7.14
N SER A 24 -14.83 8.72 5.95
CA SER A 24 -13.87 8.57 4.84
C SER A 24 -13.36 9.93 4.34
N ALA A 25 -14.21 10.95 4.28
CA ALA A 25 -13.82 12.30 3.89
C ALA A 25 -12.84 12.93 4.91
N LEU A 26 -13.05 12.65 6.19
CA LEU A 26 -12.17 13.09 7.27
C LEU A 26 -10.87 12.29 7.35
N ALA A 27 -10.78 11.09 6.78
CA ALA A 27 -9.60 10.24 6.88
C ALA A 27 -8.34 10.94 6.36
N GLY A 28 -7.27 10.85 7.13
CA GLY A 28 -5.96 11.44 6.83
C GLY A 28 -5.26 11.98 8.05
N VAL A 29 -4.15 12.65 7.81
CA VAL A 29 -3.37 13.36 8.84
C VAL A 29 -3.64 14.85 8.74
N TRP A 30 -3.91 15.48 9.86
CA TRP A 30 -4.32 16.85 9.98
C TRP A 30 -3.43 17.57 10.98
N ASP A 31 -2.67 18.59 10.53
CA ASP A 31 -1.87 19.43 11.39
C ASP A 31 -2.73 20.53 12.00
N ALA A 32 -2.72 20.67 13.33
CA ALA A 32 -3.43 21.73 14.00
C ALA A 32 -2.82 23.12 13.69
N ASP A 33 -3.66 24.08 13.40
CA ASP A 33 -3.25 25.49 13.32
C ASP A 33 -3.22 26.08 14.74
N LEU A 34 -2.05 26.11 15.31
CA LEU A 34 -1.81 26.65 16.66
C LEU A 34 -1.44 28.13 16.67
N THR A 35 -1.62 28.85 15.57
CA THR A 35 -1.26 30.28 15.48
C THR A 35 -1.98 31.14 16.53
N ALA A 36 -3.21 30.82 16.87
CA ALA A 36 -3.95 31.50 17.92
C ALA A 36 -3.29 31.36 19.32
N TYR A 37 -2.48 30.32 19.52
CA TYR A 37 -1.79 30.04 20.77
C TYR A 37 -0.32 30.46 20.77
N ALA A 38 0.16 31.09 19.68
CA ALA A 38 1.59 31.46 19.51
C ALA A 38 2.09 32.45 20.57
N ASN A 39 1.20 33.26 21.15
CA ASN A 39 1.54 34.22 22.22
C ASN A 39 1.46 33.62 23.63
N ASN A 40 0.95 32.37 23.76
CA ASN A 40 0.94 31.70 25.05
C ASN A 40 2.30 31.01 25.28
N ALA A 41 3.02 31.43 26.32
CA ALA A 41 4.36 30.91 26.63
C ALA A 41 4.39 29.38 26.77
N GLN A 42 3.29 28.77 27.22
CA GLN A 42 3.15 27.32 27.40
C GLN A 42 3.07 26.57 26.07
N TYR A 43 2.51 27.17 25.02
CA TYR A 43 2.23 26.51 23.75
C TYR A 43 3.01 27.07 22.56
N LYS A 44 3.87 28.05 22.79
CA LYS A 44 4.62 28.79 21.75
C LYS A 44 5.37 27.87 20.76
N ASN A 45 5.90 26.76 21.23
CA ASN A 45 6.66 25.80 20.43
C ASN A 45 5.90 24.47 20.24
N SER A 46 4.66 24.40 20.70
CA SER A 46 3.89 23.16 20.61
C SER A 46 3.59 22.78 19.18
N LYS A 47 3.55 21.49 18.94
CA LYS A 47 3.07 20.90 17.68
C LYS A 47 1.98 19.90 17.99
N MET A 48 0.94 19.91 17.21
CA MET A 48 -0.16 18.95 17.33
C MET A 48 -0.60 18.52 15.95
N TYR A 49 -0.85 17.26 15.80
CA TYR A 49 -1.57 16.72 14.65
C TYR A 49 -2.47 15.56 15.08
N CYS A 50 -3.45 15.25 14.28
CA CYS A 50 -4.26 14.07 14.47
C CYS A 50 -4.26 13.19 13.21
N GLU A 51 -4.36 11.90 13.44
CA GLU A 51 -4.66 10.91 12.41
C GLU A 51 -6.11 10.45 12.58
N LEU A 52 -6.92 10.62 11.55
CA LEU A 52 -8.29 10.15 11.48
C LEU A 52 -8.37 9.01 10.47
N LYS A 53 -9.01 7.90 10.84
CA LYS A 53 -9.20 6.74 9.97
C LYS A 53 -10.67 6.62 9.57
N ALA A 54 -10.89 6.06 8.39
CA ALA A 54 -12.24 5.86 7.86
C ALA A 54 -13.12 4.90 8.69
N ASP A 55 -12.51 4.11 9.56
CA ASP A 55 -13.21 3.21 10.49
C ASP A 55 -13.74 3.91 11.75
N GLY A 56 -13.48 5.21 11.89
CA GLY A 56 -13.90 6.01 13.05
C GLY A 56 -12.91 5.95 14.22
N THR A 57 -11.72 5.42 14.02
CA THR A 57 -10.64 5.51 15.01
C THR A 57 -9.70 6.66 14.69
N GLY A 58 -9.11 7.26 15.71
CA GLY A 58 -8.14 8.33 15.55
C GLY A 58 -7.09 8.35 16.65
N VAL A 59 -6.00 9.07 16.41
CA VAL A 59 -4.95 9.34 17.39
C VAL A 59 -4.57 10.81 17.28
N THR A 60 -4.50 11.50 18.41
CA THR A 60 -3.92 12.83 18.53
C THR A 60 -2.49 12.71 19.02
N TYR A 61 -1.60 13.43 18.39
CA TYR A 61 -0.19 13.54 18.72
C TYR A 61 0.11 14.96 19.17
N PHE A 62 0.57 15.13 20.38
CA PHE A 62 0.88 16.43 20.95
C PHE A 62 2.32 16.49 21.48
N ASP A 63 3.11 17.43 20.94
CA ASP A 63 4.46 17.75 21.39
C ASP A 63 4.46 19.17 21.98
N GLN A 64 4.43 19.26 23.30
CA GLN A 64 4.31 20.54 24.01
C GLN A 64 5.50 21.48 23.77
N ASN A 65 6.68 20.93 23.55
CA ASN A 65 7.92 21.71 23.49
C ASN A 65 8.54 21.78 22.10
N GLY A 66 7.96 21.13 21.08
CA GLY A 66 8.51 21.07 19.74
C GLY A 66 9.80 20.25 19.61
N THR A 67 10.04 19.34 20.55
CA THR A 67 11.26 18.52 20.63
C THR A 67 11.23 17.27 19.75
N GLY A 68 10.07 16.96 19.17
CA GLY A 68 9.82 15.73 18.42
C GLY A 68 9.30 14.56 19.29
N ASN A 69 9.13 14.79 20.61
CA ASN A 69 8.55 13.79 21.52
C ASN A 69 7.05 14.03 21.63
N TYR A 70 6.26 13.17 20.97
CA TYR A 70 4.82 13.28 20.96
C TYR A 70 4.17 12.39 22.02
N ALA A 71 3.28 12.99 22.80
CA ALA A 71 2.31 12.24 23.60
C ALA A 71 1.17 11.80 22.67
N GLU A 72 0.77 10.55 22.77
CA GLU A 72 -0.28 9.94 21.95
C GLU A 72 -1.56 9.78 22.75
N ASN A 73 -2.69 10.14 22.17
CA ASN A 73 -4.01 9.93 22.73
C ASN A 73 -4.93 9.33 21.67
N ALA A 74 -5.26 8.04 21.84
CA ALA A 74 -6.18 7.33 20.96
C ALA A 74 -7.62 7.65 21.32
N PHE A 75 -8.49 7.76 20.31
CA PHE A 75 -9.91 8.01 20.47
C PHE A 75 -10.73 7.36 19.35
N THR A 76 -12.02 7.28 19.55
CA THR A 76 -12.98 6.96 18.49
C THR A 76 -13.79 8.19 18.18
N PHE A 77 -14.21 8.32 16.92
CA PHE A 77 -15.06 9.44 16.50
C PHE A 77 -16.19 8.98 15.59
N LEU A 78 -17.26 9.73 15.60
CA LEU A 78 -18.37 9.60 14.68
C LEU A 78 -18.58 10.95 13.98
N ALA A 79 -18.66 10.91 12.66
CA ALA A 79 -18.93 12.08 11.84
C ALA A 79 -20.16 11.83 10.97
N TYR A 80 -21.07 12.77 10.92
CA TYR A 80 -22.27 12.70 10.08
C TYR A 80 -22.68 14.11 9.61
N ASP A 81 -23.33 14.17 8.47
CA ASP A 81 -23.90 15.40 7.95
C ASP A 81 -25.21 15.69 8.68
N ASN A 82 -25.32 16.89 9.25
CA ASN A 82 -26.52 17.30 10.00
C ASN A 82 -27.55 17.99 9.13
N ASP A 83 -27.16 18.52 7.97
CA ASP A 83 -28.01 19.41 7.17
C ASP A 83 -28.58 18.74 5.91
N GLY A 84 -28.13 17.51 5.59
CA GLY A 84 -28.48 16.83 4.33
C GLY A 84 -28.03 17.59 3.08
N ASN A 85 -27.18 18.60 3.24
CA ASN A 85 -26.71 19.47 2.18
C ASN A 85 -25.21 19.24 1.92
N GLU A 86 -24.90 18.38 0.96
CA GLU A 86 -23.52 18.07 0.55
C GLU A 86 -22.70 19.32 0.16
N ALA A 87 -23.35 20.43 -0.20
CA ALA A 87 -22.67 21.64 -0.64
C ALA A 87 -22.03 22.43 0.51
N THR A 88 -22.43 22.23 1.75
CA THR A 88 -21.87 22.95 2.90
C THR A 88 -20.69 22.25 3.55
N ASN A 89 -20.42 20.96 3.25
CA ASN A 89 -19.40 20.15 3.91
C ASN A 89 -19.41 20.30 5.44
N SER A 90 -20.58 20.49 6.02
CA SER A 90 -20.76 20.70 7.45
C SER A 90 -21.39 19.47 8.09
N GLY A 91 -20.94 19.13 9.28
CA GLY A 91 -21.43 17.97 9.98
C GLY A 91 -21.24 18.06 11.49
N VAL A 92 -21.58 17.01 12.18
CA VAL A 92 -21.34 16.87 13.62
C VAL A 92 -20.24 15.85 13.84
N TYR A 93 -19.25 16.26 14.60
CA TYR A 93 -18.13 15.43 15.00
C TYR A 93 -18.29 15.08 16.49
N ILE A 94 -18.13 13.82 16.82
CA ILE A 94 -18.20 13.33 18.19
C ILE A 94 -16.94 12.51 18.45
N SER A 95 -16.16 12.92 19.42
CA SER A 95 -15.02 12.15 19.91
C SER A 95 -15.40 11.48 21.22
N THR A 96 -15.03 10.21 21.37
CA THR A 96 -15.26 9.44 22.57
C THR A 96 -13.93 8.97 23.15
N GLY A 97 -13.68 9.25 24.42
CA GLY A 97 -12.66 8.54 25.21
C GLY A 97 -13.11 7.10 25.49
N SER A 98 -12.49 6.43 26.45
CA SER A 98 -12.69 4.99 26.69
C SER A 98 -14.14 4.55 26.91
N ASP A 99 -15.05 5.41 27.43
CA ASP A 99 -16.46 5.09 27.63
C ASP A 99 -17.39 6.32 27.65
N GLU A 100 -16.85 7.53 27.46
CA GLU A 100 -17.65 8.77 27.52
C GLU A 100 -17.36 9.69 26.33
N ILE A 101 -18.38 10.44 25.91
CA ILE A 101 -18.20 11.51 24.93
C ILE A 101 -17.40 12.62 25.58
N THR A 102 -16.20 12.82 25.10
CA THR A 102 -15.31 13.84 25.62
C THR A 102 -15.42 15.17 24.88
N THR A 103 -15.82 15.13 23.60
CA THR A 103 -15.90 16.31 22.76
C THR A 103 -16.98 16.13 21.70
N ALA A 104 -17.81 17.15 21.52
CA ALA A 104 -18.78 17.21 20.44
C ALA A 104 -18.80 18.63 19.84
N GLY A 105 -19.13 18.74 18.58
CA GLY A 105 -19.20 20.02 17.89
C GLY A 105 -19.55 19.89 16.42
N LYS A 106 -19.54 21.01 15.72
CA LYS A 106 -19.71 21.05 14.27
C LYS A 106 -18.34 21.04 13.59
N TYR A 107 -18.25 20.44 12.40
CA TYR A 107 -17.07 20.55 11.58
C TYR A 107 -17.42 21.04 10.18
N THR A 108 -16.46 21.68 9.56
CA THR A 108 -16.50 22.05 8.13
C THR A 108 -15.22 21.64 7.45
N ILE A 109 -15.32 21.20 6.20
CA ILE A 109 -14.15 20.95 5.34
C ILE A 109 -14.22 21.92 4.17
N ALA A 110 -13.20 22.75 4.01
CA ALA A 110 -13.12 23.74 2.95
C ALA A 110 -11.76 23.71 2.23
N LYS A 111 -11.73 24.13 0.97
CA LYS A 111 -10.51 24.43 0.24
C LYS A 111 -10.11 25.88 0.43
N LYS A 112 -8.82 26.12 0.78
CA LYS A 112 -8.21 27.45 0.83
C LYS A 112 -6.91 27.40 0.03
N GLY A 113 -6.97 27.84 -1.23
CA GLY A 113 -5.89 27.59 -2.18
C GLY A 113 -5.69 26.10 -2.41
N ASP A 114 -4.46 25.62 -2.30
CA ASP A 114 -4.12 24.18 -2.46
C ASP A 114 -4.37 23.37 -1.18
N SER A 115 -4.60 24.03 -0.04
CA SER A 115 -4.80 23.35 1.24
C SER A 115 -6.26 22.97 1.47
N THR A 116 -6.47 21.83 2.13
CA THR A 116 -7.77 21.44 2.68
C THR A 116 -7.76 21.74 4.16
N ILE A 117 -8.73 22.54 4.61
CA ILE A 117 -8.87 22.95 5.99
C ILE A 117 -10.08 22.24 6.61
N LEU A 118 -9.86 21.60 7.74
CA LEU A 118 -10.89 21.10 8.64
C LEU A 118 -11.03 22.12 9.78
N THR A 119 -12.18 22.71 9.95
CA THR A 119 -12.50 23.53 11.11
C THR A 119 -13.47 22.79 12.00
N PHE A 120 -13.15 22.73 13.29
CA PHE A 120 -13.99 22.09 14.29
C PHE A 120 -14.40 23.14 15.34
N ASP A 121 -15.71 23.35 15.45
CA ASP A 121 -16.33 24.29 16.38
C ASP A 121 -16.96 23.49 17.52
N THR A 122 -16.40 23.61 18.70
CA THR A 122 -16.89 22.94 19.91
C THR A 122 -18.19 23.57 20.40
N LEU A 123 -18.96 22.83 21.20
CA LEU A 123 -20.25 23.31 21.73
C LEU A 123 -20.11 24.47 22.73
N ASP A 124 -18.92 24.63 23.31
CA ASP A 124 -18.59 25.77 24.20
C ASP A 124 -18.07 27.01 23.45
N GLY A 125 -18.14 27.00 22.13
CA GLY A 125 -17.82 28.15 21.28
C GLY A 125 -16.35 28.34 20.95
N GLN A 126 -15.51 27.34 21.19
CA GLN A 126 -14.14 27.35 20.72
C GLN A 126 -14.07 26.81 19.28
N SER A 127 -13.11 27.31 18.51
CA SER A 127 -12.85 26.87 17.15
C SER A 127 -11.38 26.51 16.98
N ILE A 128 -11.12 25.36 16.39
CA ILE A 128 -9.77 24.94 16.03
C ILE A 128 -9.75 24.51 14.58
N SER A 129 -8.75 24.97 13.86
CA SER A 129 -8.54 24.61 12.46
C SER A 129 -7.37 23.63 12.32
N TYR A 130 -7.49 22.74 11.36
CA TYR A 130 -6.47 21.76 10.99
C TYR A 130 -6.24 21.84 9.49
N ILE A 131 -4.99 21.68 9.09
CA ILE A 131 -4.57 21.65 7.70
C ILE A 131 -4.29 20.21 7.33
N LYS A 132 -4.94 19.69 6.29
CA LYS A 132 -4.69 18.32 5.81
C LYS A 132 -3.28 18.20 5.28
N ARG A 133 -2.52 17.23 5.80
CA ARG A 133 -1.22 16.89 5.23
C ARG A 133 -1.40 16.23 3.88
N ASP A 134 -0.61 16.67 2.89
CA ASP A 134 -0.51 15.98 1.61
C ASP A 134 0.32 14.71 1.78
N THR A 135 -0.38 13.59 1.91
CA THR A 135 0.29 12.29 1.88
C THR A 135 0.71 11.97 0.44
N LYS A 136 1.96 11.62 0.24
CA LYS A 136 2.46 11.14 -1.06
C LYS A 136 3.03 9.73 -0.88
N VAL A 137 2.63 8.82 -1.76
CA VAL A 137 3.14 7.45 -1.79
C VAL A 137 3.83 7.23 -3.13
N ALA A 138 5.15 7.25 -3.12
CA ALA A 138 5.96 6.87 -4.26
C ALA A 138 6.37 5.40 -4.12
N VAL A 139 6.15 4.61 -5.17
CA VAL A 139 6.45 3.18 -5.15
C VAL A 139 7.61 2.88 -6.09
N VAL A 140 8.65 2.29 -5.54
CA VAL A 140 9.84 1.88 -6.28
C VAL A 140 10.06 0.38 -6.16
N SER A 141 10.70 -0.20 -7.15
CA SER A 141 11.09 -1.61 -7.13
C SER A 141 12.52 -1.76 -7.65
N GLU A 142 13.31 -2.60 -7.00
CA GLU A 142 14.66 -2.94 -7.47
C GLU A 142 14.65 -3.55 -8.88
N LYS A 143 13.60 -4.31 -9.18
CA LYS A 143 13.42 -4.95 -10.49
C LYS A 143 11.96 -4.94 -10.90
N THR A 144 11.66 -4.33 -12.03
CA THR A 144 10.31 -4.33 -12.62
C THR A 144 10.09 -5.48 -13.62
N THR A 145 11.16 -6.17 -14.00
CA THR A 145 11.09 -7.39 -14.83
C THR A 145 11.68 -8.57 -14.07
N LEU A 146 10.87 -9.60 -13.89
CA LEU A 146 11.24 -10.83 -13.20
C LEU A 146 11.07 -12.03 -14.14
N TYR A 147 11.79 -13.10 -13.86
CA TYR A 147 11.47 -14.42 -14.39
C TYR A 147 10.61 -15.19 -13.40
N VAL A 148 9.79 -16.12 -13.87
CA VAL A 148 8.99 -17.01 -13.01
C VAL A 148 9.87 -17.59 -11.89
N LYS A 149 9.37 -17.60 -10.64
CA LYS A 149 10.06 -17.87 -9.37
C LYS A 149 11.03 -16.77 -8.89
N GLY A 150 11.27 -15.73 -9.68
CA GLY A 150 12.04 -14.57 -9.23
C GLY A 150 11.30 -13.78 -8.15
N LYS A 151 12.07 -13.05 -7.35
CA LYS A 151 11.59 -12.19 -6.28
C LYS A 151 12.19 -10.80 -6.42
N THR A 152 11.49 -9.79 -5.93
CA THR A 152 11.98 -8.42 -5.76
C THR A 152 11.28 -7.80 -4.57
N ASN A 153 11.83 -6.70 -4.06
CA ASN A 153 11.16 -5.89 -3.06
C ASN A 153 10.56 -4.67 -3.76
N VAL A 154 9.36 -4.33 -3.33
CA VAL A 154 8.68 -3.08 -3.66
C VAL A 154 8.67 -2.25 -2.39
N LEU A 155 9.22 -1.04 -2.47
CA LEU A 155 9.31 -0.11 -1.37
C LEU A 155 8.34 1.05 -1.63
N ALA A 156 7.55 1.39 -0.63
CA ALA A 156 6.73 2.59 -0.63
C ALA A 156 7.48 3.68 0.14
N ASN A 157 7.85 4.75 -0.55
CA ASN A 157 8.35 5.97 0.07
C ASN A 157 7.13 6.83 0.40
N VAL A 158 6.75 6.84 1.67
CA VAL A 158 5.60 7.59 2.16
C VAL A 158 6.10 8.91 2.73
N VAL A 159 5.56 10.02 2.20
CA VAL A 159 5.82 11.37 2.71
C VAL A 159 4.56 11.87 3.40
N SER A 160 4.69 12.35 4.62
CA SER A 160 3.58 12.86 5.43
C SER A 160 2.42 11.88 5.62
N GLY A 161 2.73 10.57 5.54
CA GLY A 161 1.78 9.52 5.87
C GLY A 161 1.95 9.03 7.29
N SER A 162 1.01 8.24 7.75
CA SER A 162 1.04 7.58 9.06
C SER A 162 0.40 6.18 8.95
N GLY A 163 0.60 5.40 9.98
CA GLY A 163 0.07 4.06 10.05
C GLY A 163 0.75 3.05 9.11
N ILE A 164 0.08 1.93 8.91
CA ILE A 164 0.63 0.79 8.16
C ILE A 164 0.41 0.97 6.66
N THR A 165 1.49 0.82 5.89
CA THR A 165 1.38 0.71 4.44
C THR A 165 0.92 -0.69 4.06
N THR A 166 -0.13 -0.78 3.26
CA THR A 166 -0.65 -2.03 2.72
C THR A 166 -0.22 -2.23 1.27
N TYR A 167 -0.04 -3.50 0.87
CA TYR A 167 0.35 -3.84 -0.49
C TYR A 167 -0.66 -4.79 -1.13
N THR A 168 -1.04 -4.51 -2.37
CA THR A 168 -1.95 -5.35 -3.16
C THR A 168 -1.39 -5.61 -4.56
N SER A 169 -1.85 -6.67 -5.19
CA SER A 169 -1.50 -7.01 -6.57
C SER A 169 -2.76 -7.10 -7.43
N SER A 170 -2.76 -6.43 -8.58
CA SER A 170 -3.86 -6.50 -9.55
C SER A 170 -4.04 -7.92 -10.13
N ASN A 171 -3.01 -8.75 -10.04
CA ASN A 171 -3.06 -10.15 -10.47
C ASN A 171 -2.11 -11.03 -9.65
N ALA A 172 -2.59 -11.50 -8.52
CA ALA A 172 -1.82 -12.34 -7.60
C ALA A 172 -1.43 -13.72 -8.20
N LYS A 173 -2.10 -14.15 -9.28
CA LYS A 173 -1.71 -15.37 -10.03
C LYS A 173 -0.46 -15.15 -10.89
N VAL A 174 -0.16 -13.91 -11.26
CA VAL A 174 1.05 -13.52 -12.02
C VAL A 174 2.18 -13.13 -11.07
N ALA A 175 1.92 -12.22 -10.15
CA ALA A 175 2.88 -11.78 -9.14
C ALA A 175 2.14 -11.55 -7.82
N LYS A 176 2.53 -12.28 -6.77
CA LYS A 176 2.00 -12.12 -5.41
C LYS A 176 2.90 -11.17 -4.64
N VAL A 177 2.31 -10.26 -3.88
CA VAL A 177 3.01 -9.41 -2.91
C VAL A 177 2.58 -9.80 -1.49
N ASP A 178 3.48 -9.73 -0.54
CA ASP A 178 3.19 -9.89 0.89
C ASP A 178 3.10 -8.53 1.62
N ALA A 179 2.77 -8.56 2.90
CA ALA A 179 2.61 -7.37 3.72
C ALA A 179 3.88 -6.53 3.87
N THR A 180 5.05 -7.09 3.56
CA THR A 180 6.34 -6.38 3.62
C THR A 180 6.76 -5.77 2.27
N GLY A 181 5.92 -5.88 1.23
CA GLY A 181 6.23 -5.44 -0.13
C GLY A 181 7.09 -6.41 -0.93
N LYS A 182 7.32 -7.63 -0.43
CA LYS A 182 8.07 -8.65 -1.16
C LYS A 182 7.22 -9.29 -2.24
N VAL A 183 7.63 -9.14 -3.48
CA VAL A 183 6.95 -9.67 -4.67
C VAL A 183 7.56 -10.99 -5.09
N THR A 184 6.72 -11.98 -5.37
CA THR A 184 7.10 -13.29 -5.92
C THR A 184 6.42 -13.49 -7.28
N ALA A 185 7.21 -13.72 -8.31
CA ALA A 185 6.75 -13.98 -9.68
C ALA A 185 6.30 -15.44 -9.84
N LEU A 186 5.04 -15.66 -10.20
CA LEU A 186 4.42 -17.00 -10.26
C LEU A 186 4.19 -17.48 -11.70
N LYS A 187 3.71 -16.62 -12.59
CA LYS A 187 3.34 -16.97 -13.97
C LYS A 187 3.69 -15.82 -14.91
N LYS A 188 4.01 -16.13 -16.17
CA LYS A 188 4.22 -15.12 -17.22
C LYS A 188 3.01 -14.20 -17.34
N GLY A 189 3.25 -12.88 -17.40
CA GLY A 189 2.23 -11.85 -17.49
C GLY A 189 2.69 -10.53 -16.88
N THR A 190 1.74 -9.66 -16.60
CA THR A 190 1.96 -8.39 -15.90
C THR A 190 1.03 -8.31 -14.69
N ALA A 191 1.50 -7.66 -13.63
CA ALA A 191 0.71 -7.28 -12.48
C ALA A 191 1.13 -5.87 -12.04
N VAL A 192 0.19 -5.08 -11.55
CA VAL A 192 0.46 -3.80 -10.89
C VAL A 192 0.45 -4.04 -9.39
N ILE A 193 1.52 -3.68 -8.73
CA ILE A 193 1.60 -3.68 -7.27
C ILE A 193 1.27 -2.28 -6.80
N THR A 194 0.27 -2.18 -5.94
CA THR A 194 -0.20 -0.94 -5.34
C THR A 194 0.19 -0.94 -3.87
N ALA A 195 0.82 0.12 -3.43
CA ALA A 195 1.03 0.41 -2.01
C ALA A 195 0.11 1.55 -1.59
N THR A 196 -0.57 1.40 -0.48
CA THR A 196 -1.53 2.38 0.04
C THR A 196 -1.18 2.74 1.47
N ASN A 197 -1.15 4.04 1.76
CA ASN A 197 -1.00 4.60 3.10
C ASN A 197 -1.95 5.79 3.23
N ASN A 198 -2.72 5.87 4.29
CA ASN A 198 -3.73 6.94 4.51
C ASN A 198 -4.65 7.18 3.31
N GLY A 199 -5.12 6.13 2.64
CA GLY A 199 -5.99 6.27 1.47
C GLY A 199 -5.28 6.73 0.18
N VAL A 200 -4.01 7.16 0.25
CA VAL A 200 -3.20 7.55 -0.91
C VAL A 200 -2.41 6.35 -1.41
N SER A 201 -2.40 6.16 -2.72
CA SER A 201 -1.77 4.99 -3.34
C SER A 201 -0.71 5.39 -4.35
N GLY A 202 0.38 4.61 -4.35
CA GLY A 202 1.37 4.58 -5.41
C GLY A 202 1.40 3.20 -6.08
N GLN A 203 1.92 3.13 -7.29
CA GLN A 203 1.89 1.91 -8.08
C GLN A 203 3.21 1.63 -8.81
N VAL A 204 3.53 0.34 -8.98
CA VAL A 204 4.60 -0.12 -9.84
C VAL A 204 4.16 -1.33 -10.66
N LYS A 205 4.46 -1.32 -11.96
CA LYS A 205 4.16 -2.43 -12.86
C LYS A 205 5.28 -3.46 -12.84
N ILE A 206 4.93 -4.71 -12.55
CA ILE A 206 5.84 -5.86 -12.58
C ILE A 206 5.53 -6.71 -13.81
N THR A 207 6.55 -6.99 -14.61
CA THR A 207 6.48 -7.88 -15.77
C THR A 207 7.17 -9.19 -15.45
N VAL A 208 6.44 -10.30 -15.61
CA VAL A 208 6.99 -11.65 -15.39
C VAL A 208 7.19 -12.34 -16.73
N LYS A 209 8.39 -12.87 -16.96
CA LYS A 209 8.79 -13.59 -18.16
C LYS A 209 9.07 -15.07 -17.85
N ASN A 210 8.86 -15.95 -18.83
CA ASN A 210 9.38 -17.31 -18.77
C ASN A 210 10.88 -17.32 -19.05
N PRO A 211 11.63 -18.26 -18.49
CA PRO A 211 12.99 -18.52 -18.94
C PRO A 211 13.00 -18.89 -20.42
N THR A 212 14.06 -18.56 -21.12
CA THR A 212 14.20 -18.80 -22.57
C THR A 212 15.48 -19.54 -22.89
N LEU A 213 15.40 -20.46 -23.86
CA LEU A 213 16.56 -21.13 -24.43
C LEU A 213 17.26 -20.26 -25.46
N ASN A 214 18.58 -20.34 -25.49
CA ASN A 214 19.40 -19.69 -26.53
C ASN A 214 19.20 -20.30 -27.93
N LYS A 215 18.83 -21.59 -28.03
CA LYS A 215 18.60 -22.32 -29.26
C LYS A 215 17.41 -23.27 -29.13
N LYS A 216 16.47 -23.22 -30.08
CA LYS A 216 15.32 -24.15 -30.13
C LYS A 216 15.63 -25.38 -30.99
N THR A 217 16.51 -25.23 -31.99
CA THR A 217 16.95 -26.31 -32.90
C THR A 217 18.46 -26.28 -33.01
N VAL A 218 19.05 -27.46 -33.06
CA VAL A 218 20.49 -27.61 -33.19
C VAL A 218 20.77 -28.77 -34.16
N THR A 219 21.56 -28.50 -35.18
CA THR A 219 22.07 -29.55 -36.11
C THR A 219 23.54 -29.80 -35.83
N LEU A 220 23.88 -31.06 -35.62
CA LEU A 220 25.24 -31.48 -35.27
C LEU A 220 25.71 -32.66 -36.13
N LYS A 221 26.94 -32.62 -36.59
CA LYS A 221 27.62 -33.80 -37.14
C LYS A 221 27.99 -34.76 -36.00
N LYS A 222 28.06 -36.07 -36.27
CA LYS A 222 28.49 -37.08 -35.29
C LYS A 222 29.76 -36.66 -34.58
N GLY A 223 29.83 -36.84 -33.28
CA GLY A 223 30.95 -36.46 -32.41
C GLY A 223 31.00 -34.99 -32.00
N ARG A 224 30.28 -34.09 -32.66
CA ARG A 224 30.26 -32.65 -32.34
C ARG A 224 29.33 -32.38 -31.17
N THR A 225 29.58 -31.22 -30.53
CA THR A 225 28.84 -30.77 -29.37
C THR A 225 28.20 -29.40 -29.62
N ALA A 226 27.13 -29.10 -28.88
CA ALA A 226 26.54 -27.76 -28.76
C ALA A 226 26.11 -27.52 -27.32
N LYS A 227 26.14 -26.26 -26.90
CA LYS A 227 25.71 -25.87 -25.57
C LYS A 227 24.32 -25.19 -25.63
N LEU A 228 23.42 -25.70 -24.82
CA LEU A 228 22.17 -25.03 -24.49
C LEU A 228 22.36 -24.20 -23.22
N THR A 229 21.88 -22.95 -23.24
CA THR A 229 21.86 -22.08 -22.08
C THR A 229 20.45 -21.54 -21.89
N VAL A 230 20.07 -21.34 -20.64
CA VAL A 230 18.77 -20.79 -20.26
C VAL A 230 18.97 -19.40 -19.70
N LYS A 231 18.37 -18.40 -20.32
CA LYS A 231 18.30 -17.05 -19.76
C LYS A 231 17.12 -16.96 -18.78
N GLY A 232 17.36 -16.40 -17.60
CA GLY A 232 16.32 -16.21 -16.58
C GLY A 232 16.03 -17.46 -15.75
N SER A 233 16.96 -18.41 -15.69
CA SER A 233 16.83 -19.53 -14.75
C SER A 233 17.03 -19.04 -13.31
N ILE A 234 16.13 -19.47 -12.44
CA ILE A 234 16.21 -19.33 -10.98
C ILE A 234 16.36 -20.75 -10.42
N GLY A 235 17.52 -21.04 -9.86
CA GLY A 235 17.83 -22.37 -9.37
C GLY A 235 18.28 -23.35 -10.47
N LYS A 236 18.08 -24.64 -10.22
CA LYS A 236 18.61 -25.73 -11.07
C LYS A 236 17.86 -25.85 -12.40
N VAL A 237 18.61 -25.90 -13.49
CA VAL A 237 18.11 -26.28 -14.81
C VAL A 237 18.37 -27.78 -15.02
N THR A 238 17.39 -28.50 -15.53
CA THR A 238 17.53 -29.92 -15.86
C THR A 238 17.37 -30.15 -17.36
N TYR A 239 18.12 -31.10 -17.87
CA TYR A 239 18.17 -31.48 -19.28
C TYR A 239 17.95 -32.98 -19.42
N LYS A 240 17.10 -33.39 -20.35
CA LYS A 240 16.84 -34.81 -20.64
C LYS A 240 16.75 -35.03 -22.14
N SER A 241 17.52 -35.95 -22.66
CA SER A 241 17.43 -36.43 -24.04
C SER A 241 16.39 -37.53 -24.15
N SER A 242 15.54 -37.47 -25.19
CA SER A 242 14.55 -38.51 -25.48
C SER A 242 15.19 -39.81 -26.01
N ASN A 243 16.42 -39.71 -26.56
CA ASN A 243 17.17 -40.90 -27.04
C ASN A 243 18.68 -40.66 -26.89
N THR A 244 19.26 -41.26 -25.86
CA THR A 244 20.71 -41.14 -25.54
C THR A 244 21.62 -41.95 -26.48
N LYS A 245 21.06 -42.85 -27.31
CA LYS A 245 21.81 -43.54 -28.39
C LYS A 245 22.09 -42.59 -29.57
N ILE A 246 21.18 -41.59 -29.81
CA ILE A 246 21.34 -40.57 -30.87
C ILE A 246 22.15 -39.39 -30.36
N ALA A 247 21.73 -38.78 -29.24
CA ALA A 247 22.48 -37.71 -28.60
C ALA A 247 22.30 -37.73 -27.08
N THR A 248 23.36 -37.41 -26.36
CA THR A 248 23.32 -37.19 -24.90
C THR A 248 23.30 -35.71 -24.60
N VAL A 249 22.81 -35.34 -23.43
CA VAL A 249 22.94 -34.00 -22.87
C VAL A 249 23.45 -34.10 -21.44
N SER A 250 24.42 -33.26 -21.10
CA SER A 250 24.98 -33.20 -19.75
C SER A 250 24.12 -32.31 -18.84
N SER A 251 24.33 -32.40 -17.52
CA SER A 251 23.71 -31.49 -16.53
C SER A 251 24.09 -30.02 -16.75
N LYS A 252 25.17 -29.73 -17.47
CA LYS A 252 25.60 -28.38 -17.86
C LYS A 252 25.01 -27.92 -19.21
N GLY A 253 24.08 -28.70 -19.81
CA GLY A 253 23.43 -28.38 -21.08
C GLY A 253 24.26 -28.62 -22.33
N VAL A 254 25.33 -29.39 -22.24
CA VAL A 254 26.17 -29.75 -23.41
C VAL A 254 25.58 -30.98 -24.10
N ILE A 255 25.08 -30.79 -25.32
CA ILE A 255 24.63 -31.86 -26.22
C ILE A 255 25.82 -32.44 -26.93
N LYS A 256 25.89 -33.77 -27.05
CA LYS A 256 26.86 -34.49 -27.86
C LYS A 256 26.16 -35.43 -28.82
N ALA A 257 26.36 -35.25 -30.13
CA ALA A 257 25.81 -36.12 -31.16
C ALA A 257 26.59 -37.44 -31.23
N LYS A 258 25.88 -38.58 -31.14
CA LYS A 258 26.50 -39.94 -31.21
C LYS A 258 26.19 -40.66 -32.50
N LYS A 259 24.97 -40.51 -33.04
CA LYS A 259 24.50 -41.21 -34.23
C LYS A 259 23.61 -40.31 -35.04
N ALA A 260 23.46 -40.55 -36.35
CA ALA A 260 22.47 -39.85 -37.18
C ALA A 260 21.05 -40.14 -36.65
N GLY A 261 20.20 -39.13 -36.69
CA GLY A 261 18.79 -39.19 -36.26
C GLY A 261 18.31 -37.89 -35.66
N LYS A 262 17.00 -37.83 -35.35
CA LYS A 262 16.33 -36.72 -34.64
C LYS A 262 16.11 -37.10 -33.19
N VAL A 263 16.28 -36.18 -32.29
CA VAL A 263 16.07 -36.34 -30.85
C VAL A 263 15.58 -35.04 -30.22
N THR A 264 14.69 -35.16 -29.26
CA THR A 264 14.21 -34.01 -28.48
C THR A 264 15.00 -33.92 -27.18
N VAL A 265 15.51 -32.76 -26.88
CA VAL A 265 16.09 -32.44 -25.57
C VAL A 265 15.09 -31.60 -24.78
N THR A 266 14.53 -32.19 -23.73
CA THR A 266 13.65 -31.49 -22.80
C THR A 266 14.48 -30.70 -21.79
N VAL A 267 14.18 -29.41 -21.64
CA VAL A 267 14.85 -28.53 -20.69
C VAL A 267 13.80 -27.99 -19.72
N LYS A 268 14.02 -28.19 -18.43
CA LYS A 268 13.16 -27.61 -17.37
C LYS A 268 13.93 -26.57 -16.59
N ALA A 269 13.35 -25.36 -16.48
CA ALA A 269 13.85 -24.27 -15.69
C ALA A 269 12.66 -23.55 -15.02
N ASN A 270 12.78 -23.21 -13.76
CA ASN A 270 11.74 -22.49 -12.97
C ASN A 270 10.37 -23.18 -12.96
N GLY A 271 10.31 -24.51 -13.15
CA GLY A 271 9.05 -25.25 -13.27
C GLY A 271 8.36 -25.12 -14.65
N VAL A 272 9.01 -24.47 -15.62
CA VAL A 272 8.54 -24.32 -17.01
C VAL A 272 9.38 -25.22 -17.90
N ILE A 273 8.75 -25.83 -18.94
CA ILE A 273 9.42 -26.70 -19.92
C ILE A 273 9.76 -25.90 -21.17
#